data_01e9a80ad2abeb5ac3c6cc024236ff3a
#
_entry.id   01e9a80ad2abeb5ac3c6cc024236ff3a
#
_cell.length_a   1.000
_cell.length_b   1.000
_cell.length_c   1.000
_cell.angle_alpha   90.00
_cell.angle_beta   90.00
_cell.angle_gamma   90.00
#
_symmetry.space_group_name_H-M   'P 1'
#
loop_
_entity.id
_entity.type
_entity.pdbx_description
1 polymer ?
#
loop_
_entity_poly.entity_id
_entity_poly.type
_entity_poly.pdbx_seq_one_letter_code
_entity_poly.pdbx_strand_id
1 'polypeptide(L)'
;AIFNPQKSTKMARIIFLTDFSEAYARGLLLGIARYAHDTGQAWSLCRLPLSIRDKFGIEAVIDWALRMRADAVIGQFYNTDNVELFARNGIIAVAQDFKARFTTIPNITGPHYRAGQMGAEYFLKKGFRHFAFYGTRGIVWSDERYQGFRETVRRANPEFTFSALRNTSQTDLWLYD
;
A
#
# COMPACT_ATOMS: atom_id res chain seq x y z
N ALA A 1 23.00 -6.19 17.11
CA ALA A 1 22.29 -7.28 17.78
C ALA A 1 21.79 -8.23 16.70
N ILE A 2 22.32 -9.45 16.67
CA ILE A 2 21.98 -10.51 15.73
C ILE A 2 20.61 -11.04 16.17
N PHE A 3 19.61 -10.84 15.33
CA PHE A 3 18.27 -11.39 15.53
C PHE A 3 18.36 -12.91 15.38
N ASN A 4 18.24 -13.62 16.48
CA ASN A 4 18.22 -15.09 16.51
C ASN A 4 16.74 -15.53 16.36
N PRO A 5 16.30 -16.07 15.22
CA PRO A 5 14.94 -16.54 15.06
C PRO A 5 14.80 -17.89 15.79
N GLN A 6 14.41 -17.86 17.06
CA GLN A 6 13.88 -19.07 17.68
C GLN A 6 12.69 -19.54 16.83
N LYS A 7 12.77 -20.75 16.27
CA LYS A 7 11.68 -21.40 15.54
C LYS A 7 10.44 -21.41 16.43
N SER A 8 9.54 -20.48 16.20
CA SER A 8 8.21 -20.52 16.81
C SER A 8 7.48 -21.74 16.24
N THR A 9 7.19 -22.71 17.05
CA THR A 9 6.38 -23.89 16.67
C THR A 9 4.91 -23.56 16.48
N LYS A 10 4.48 -22.33 16.83
CA LYS A 10 3.11 -21.88 16.69
C LYS A 10 2.91 -21.27 15.30
N MET A 11 1.92 -21.79 14.56
CA MET A 11 1.51 -21.24 13.25
C MET A 11 0.89 -19.85 13.44
N ALA A 12 1.53 -18.80 12.88
CA ALA A 12 0.99 -17.46 12.89
C ALA A 12 -0.08 -17.31 11.80
N ARG A 13 -1.22 -16.68 12.16
CA ARG A 13 -2.32 -16.41 11.25
C ARG A 13 -2.31 -14.94 10.84
N ILE A 14 -2.14 -14.70 9.55
CA ILE A 14 -2.02 -13.36 8.98
C ILE A 14 -3.19 -13.11 8.03
N ILE A 15 -3.93 -12.05 8.28
CA ILE A 15 -5.01 -11.61 7.41
C ILE A 15 -4.49 -10.59 6.40
N PHE A 16 -4.89 -10.75 5.14
CA PHE A 16 -4.70 -9.76 4.10
C PHE A 16 -6.03 -9.07 3.79
N LEU A 17 -6.07 -7.76 4.09
CA LEU A 17 -7.18 -6.86 3.79
C LEU A 17 -6.78 -5.96 2.61
N THR A 18 -6.94 -6.45 1.38
CA THR A 18 -6.52 -5.74 0.17
C THR A 18 -7.34 -6.16 -1.04
N ASP A 19 -7.26 -5.37 -2.10
CA ASP A 19 -7.86 -5.75 -3.38
C ASP A 19 -6.93 -6.69 -4.15
N PHE A 20 -7.33 -7.94 -4.25
CA PHE A 20 -6.58 -8.98 -4.98
C PHE A 20 -6.80 -8.96 -6.49
N SER A 21 -7.63 -8.11 -7.03
CA SER A 21 -7.70 -7.86 -8.47
C SER A 21 -6.42 -7.22 -8.97
N GLU A 22 -5.73 -6.43 -8.13
CA GLU A 22 -4.48 -5.76 -8.44
C GLU A 22 -3.28 -6.71 -8.48
N ALA A 23 -2.42 -6.54 -9.50
CA ALA A 23 -1.17 -7.30 -9.63
C ALA A 23 -0.21 -7.06 -8.46
N TYR A 24 -0.18 -5.83 -7.92
CA TYR A 24 0.65 -5.47 -6.78
C TYR A 24 0.29 -6.28 -5.53
N ALA A 25 -1.00 -6.36 -5.19
CA ALA A 25 -1.47 -7.12 -4.04
C ALA A 25 -1.15 -8.62 -4.16
N ARG A 26 -1.32 -9.19 -5.37
CA ARG A 26 -0.93 -10.58 -5.63
C ARG A 26 0.58 -10.80 -5.52
N GLY A 27 1.38 -9.86 -6.03
CA GLY A 27 2.84 -9.87 -5.92
C GLY A 27 3.32 -9.80 -4.47
N LEU A 28 2.70 -8.94 -3.65
CA LEU A 28 2.99 -8.82 -2.22
C LEU A 28 2.68 -10.13 -1.49
N LEU A 29 1.51 -10.72 -1.72
CA LEU A 29 1.13 -12.00 -1.11
C LEU A 29 2.12 -13.11 -1.48
N LEU A 30 2.51 -13.19 -2.76
CA LEU A 30 3.50 -14.17 -3.23
C LEU A 30 4.86 -13.96 -2.57
N GLY A 31 5.32 -12.71 -2.44
CA GLY A 31 6.58 -12.38 -1.77
C GLY A 31 6.59 -12.79 -0.30
N ILE A 32 5.50 -12.56 0.42
CA ILE A 32 5.34 -12.95 1.82
C ILE A 32 5.29 -14.48 1.96
N ALA A 33 4.54 -15.16 1.10
CA ALA A 33 4.48 -16.63 1.11
C ALA A 33 5.85 -17.27 0.83
N ARG A 34 6.60 -16.69 -0.11
CA ARG A 34 7.97 -17.11 -0.44
C ARG A 34 8.91 -16.93 0.75
N TYR A 35 8.89 -15.75 1.37
CA TYR A 35 9.69 -15.47 2.56
C TYR A 35 9.38 -16.47 3.69
N ALA A 36 8.11 -16.73 3.97
CA ALA A 36 7.70 -17.71 4.98
C ALA A 36 8.25 -19.11 4.68
N HIS A 37 8.13 -19.55 3.42
CA HIS A 37 8.67 -20.83 2.97
C HIS A 37 10.20 -20.89 3.13
N ASP A 38 10.93 -19.91 2.61
CA ASP A 38 12.39 -19.89 2.57
C ASP A 38 13.02 -19.80 3.99
N THR A 39 12.30 -19.18 4.92
CA THR A 39 12.72 -19.04 6.33
C THR A 39 12.15 -20.10 7.25
N GLY A 40 11.36 -21.04 6.73
CA GLY A 40 10.73 -22.11 7.51
C GLY A 40 9.69 -21.59 8.53
N GLN A 41 9.05 -20.45 8.23
CA GLN A 41 8.00 -19.90 9.10
C GLN A 41 6.66 -20.58 8.82
N ALA A 42 5.99 -21.02 9.87
CA ALA A 42 4.65 -21.58 9.76
C ALA A 42 3.59 -20.46 9.76
N TRP A 43 3.34 -19.83 8.60
CA TRP A 43 2.33 -18.78 8.45
C TRP A 43 1.12 -19.29 7.69
N SER A 44 -0.07 -19.04 8.25
CA SER A 44 -1.35 -19.21 7.56
C SER A 44 -1.82 -17.86 7.05
N LEU A 45 -1.99 -17.74 5.73
CA LEU A 45 -2.36 -16.50 5.06
C LEU A 45 -3.85 -16.54 4.68
N CYS A 46 -4.64 -15.66 5.28
CA CYS A 46 -6.09 -15.56 5.05
C CYS A 46 -6.42 -14.27 4.29
N ARG A 47 -7.26 -14.37 3.26
CA ARG A 47 -7.71 -13.20 2.48
C ARG A 47 -9.03 -12.67 3.06
N LEU A 48 -9.09 -11.36 3.29
CA LEU A 48 -10.33 -10.67 3.66
C LEU A 48 -10.65 -9.61 2.61
N PRO A 49 -11.82 -9.68 1.94
CA PRO A 49 -12.22 -8.68 0.95
C PRO A 49 -12.34 -7.29 1.58
N LEU A 50 -11.91 -6.24 0.87
CA LEU A 50 -12.09 -4.85 1.28
C LEU A 50 -13.54 -4.48 1.54
N SER A 51 -14.48 -5.09 0.81
CA SER A 51 -15.91 -4.85 0.97
C SER A 51 -16.43 -5.08 2.40
N ILE A 52 -15.76 -5.91 3.20
CA ILE A 52 -16.11 -6.09 4.62
C ILE A 52 -15.85 -4.81 5.39
N ARG A 53 -14.67 -4.21 5.24
CA ARG A 53 -14.34 -2.91 5.85
C ARG A 53 -15.23 -1.80 5.30
N ASP A 54 -15.43 -1.75 3.98
CA ASP A 54 -16.16 -0.67 3.32
C ASP A 54 -17.64 -0.64 3.73
N LYS A 55 -18.21 -1.82 3.99
CA LYS A 55 -19.62 -1.96 4.38
C LYS A 55 -19.84 -1.88 5.90
N PHE A 56 -18.92 -2.39 6.69
CA PHE A 56 -19.14 -2.63 8.13
C PHE A 56 -18.09 -1.94 9.04
N GLY A 57 -17.16 -1.19 8.47
CA GLY A 57 -16.11 -0.48 9.22
C GLY A 57 -14.93 -1.36 9.65
N ILE A 58 -13.97 -0.70 10.30
CA ILE A 58 -12.74 -1.36 10.77
C ILE A 58 -13.02 -2.32 11.94
N GLU A 59 -14.02 -2.03 12.74
CA GLU A 59 -14.46 -2.87 13.87
C GLU A 59 -14.87 -4.27 13.40
N ALA A 60 -15.56 -4.37 12.28
CA ALA A 60 -15.93 -5.67 11.71
C ALA A 60 -14.72 -6.48 11.25
N VAL A 61 -13.66 -5.80 10.79
CA VAL A 61 -12.38 -6.45 10.46
C VAL A 61 -11.72 -7.00 11.72
N ILE A 62 -11.75 -6.24 12.81
CA ILE A 62 -11.19 -6.65 14.10
C ILE A 62 -11.96 -7.83 14.66
N ASP A 63 -13.29 -7.78 14.68
CA ASP A 63 -14.14 -8.87 15.13
C ASP A 63 -13.87 -10.16 14.34
N TRP A 64 -13.72 -10.03 13.02
CA TRP A 64 -13.39 -11.16 12.17
C TRP A 64 -11.99 -11.71 12.49
N ALA A 65 -11.02 -10.83 12.68
CA ALA A 65 -9.65 -11.20 13.06
C ALA A 65 -9.61 -11.95 14.40
N LEU A 66 -10.37 -11.49 15.40
CA LEU A 66 -10.48 -12.15 16.69
C LEU A 66 -11.11 -13.55 16.57
N ARG A 67 -12.21 -13.69 15.81
CA ARG A 67 -12.85 -15.01 15.55
C ARG A 67 -11.89 -15.97 14.87
N MET A 68 -11.08 -15.48 13.93
CA MET A 68 -10.06 -16.27 13.23
C MET A 68 -8.81 -16.51 14.09
N ARG A 69 -8.72 -15.91 15.27
CA ARG A 69 -7.52 -15.90 16.12
C ARG A 69 -6.29 -15.46 15.32
N ALA A 70 -6.43 -14.36 14.58
CA ALA A 70 -5.34 -13.80 13.79
C ALA A 70 -4.29 -13.15 14.70
N ASP A 71 -3.03 -13.37 14.37
CA ASP A 71 -1.89 -12.74 15.05
C ASP A 71 -1.56 -11.39 14.40
N ALA A 72 -1.85 -11.22 13.09
CA ALA A 72 -1.57 -10.00 12.37
C ALA A 72 -2.58 -9.73 11.25
N VAL A 73 -2.67 -8.44 10.86
CA VAL A 73 -3.40 -7.96 9.68
C VAL A 73 -2.45 -7.11 8.84
N ILE A 74 -2.32 -7.42 7.56
CA ILE A 74 -1.65 -6.58 6.56
C ILE A 74 -2.72 -6.03 5.65
N GLY A 75 -2.89 -4.70 5.58
CA GLY A 75 -4.04 -4.17 4.88
C GLY A 75 -3.92 -2.75 4.34
N GLN A 76 -4.84 -2.45 3.43
CA GLN A 76 -5.12 -1.10 2.97
C GLN A 76 -6.12 -0.46 3.93
N PHE A 77 -5.67 0.52 4.69
CA PHE A 77 -6.51 1.25 5.63
C PHE A 77 -6.84 2.65 5.12
N TYR A 78 -8.00 3.17 5.51
CA TYR A 78 -8.33 4.57 5.32
C TYR A 78 -7.69 5.42 6.42
N ASN A 79 -7.46 6.71 6.12
CA ASN A 79 -7.00 7.68 7.11
C ASN A 79 -7.97 7.89 8.28
N THR A 80 -9.23 7.49 8.11
CA THR A 80 -10.28 7.50 9.13
C THR A 80 -10.34 6.24 9.97
N ASP A 81 -9.63 5.17 9.57
CA ASP A 81 -9.63 3.91 10.31
C ASP A 81 -8.82 4.05 11.61
N ASN A 82 -9.41 3.67 12.73
CA ASN A 82 -8.69 3.62 14.01
C ASN A 82 -7.83 2.35 14.09
N VAL A 83 -6.66 2.40 13.46
CA VAL A 83 -5.74 1.25 13.38
C VAL A 83 -5.13 0.84 14.73
N GLU A 84 -5.18 1.71 15.74
CA GLU A 84 -4.69 1.40 17.09
C GLU A 84 -5.57 0.36 17.80
N LEU A 85 -6.82 0.21 17.35
CA LEU A 85 -7.71 -0.83 17.88
C LEU A 85 -7.15 -2.24 17.66
N PHE A 86 -6.37 -2.49 16.61
CA PHE A 86 -5.70 -3.78 16.42
C PHE A 86 -4.77 -4.09 17.58
N ALA A 87 -3.89 -3.16 17.92
CA ALA A 87 -2.93 -3.34 19.02
C ALA A 87 -3.64 -3.53 20.37
N ARG A 88 -4.74 -2.80 20.62
CA ARG A 88 -5.56 -2.96 21.84
C ARG A 88 -6.19 -4.36 21.95
N ASN A 89 -6.39 -5.03 20.84
CA ASN A 89 -6.91 -6.39 20.76
C ASN A 89 -5.80 -7.45 20.57
N GLY A 90 -4.52 -7.08 20.76
CA GLY A 90 -3.39 -8.00 20.66
C GLY A 90 -3.05 -8.43 19.22
N ILE A 91 -3.52 -7.70 18.20
CA ILE A 91 -3.30 -7.99 16.79
C ILE A 91 -2.26 -7.02 16.23
N ILE A 92 -1.25 -7.53 15.54
CA ILE A 92 -0.26 -6.70 14.84
C ILE A 92 -0.88 -6.17 13.55
N ALA A 93 -0.91 -4.84 13.37
CA ALA A 93 -1.34 -4.23 12.12
C ALA A 93 -0.14 -3.71 11.33
N VAL A 94 -0.15 -3.93 10.02
CA VAL A 94 0.83 -3.40 9.06
C VAL A 94 0.06 -2.78 7.90
N ALA A 95 0.28 -1.49 7.65
CA ALA A 95 -0.38 -0.79 6.56
C ALA A 95 0.31 -1.05 5.23
N GLN A 96 -0.49 -1.34 4.20
CA GLN A 96 -0.07 -1.30 2.80
C GLN A 96 -0.39 0.08 2.23
N ASP A 97 0.47 0.64 1.38
CA ASP A 97 0.27 1.93 0.74
C ASP A 97 -1.13 2.08 0.13
N PHE A 98 -1.89 3.05 0.61
CA PHE A 98 -3.22 3.36 0.11
C PHE A 98 -3.55 4.85 0.29
N LYS A 99 -4.41 5.21 1.24
CA LYS A 99 -4.89 6.59 1.45
C LYS A 99 -3.96 7.42 2.31
N ALA A 100 -3.27 6.78 3.25
CA ALA A 100 -2.40 7.45 4.20
C ALA A 100 -1.18 6.60 4.55
N ARG A 101 -0.16 7.27 5.07
CA ARG A 101 0.91 6.63 5.85
C ARG A 101 0.61 6.81 7.32
N PHE A 102 0.64 5.74 8.04
CA PHE A 102 0.40 5.73 9.48
C PHE A 102 1.71 5.96 10.23
N THR A 103 1.64 6.69 11.34
CA THR A 103 2.77 6.91 12.24
C THR A 103 2.79 5.94 13.42
N THR A 104 1.64 5.30 13.70
CA THR A 104 1.44 4.41 14.84
C THR A 104 1.60 2.93 14.53
N ILE A 105 1.62 2.58 13.24
CA ILE A 105 1.85 1.21 12.78
C ILE A 105 2.87 1.19 11.63
N PRO A 106 3.59 0.07 11.40
CA PRO A 106 4.48 -0.08 10.26
C PRO A 106 3.75 0.06 8.92
N ASN A 107 4.46 0.61 7.91
CA ASN A 107 3.95 0.73 6.55
C ASN A 107 4.80 -0.08 5.58
N ILE A 108 4.15 -0.82 4.69
CA ILE A 108 4.77 -1.41 3.51
C ILE A 108 4.61 -0.40 2.38
N THR A 109 5.71 0.19 1.93
CA THR A 109 5.71 1.28 0.96
C THR A 109 6.83 1.13 -0.06
N GLY A 110 6.65 1.73 -1.24
CA GLY A 110 7.68 1.85 -2.27
C GLY A 110 8.29 3.26 -2.32
N PRO A 111 9.42 3.44 -3.02
CA PRO A 111 10.05 4.74 -3.23
C PRO A 111 9.32 5.56 -4.30
N HIS A 112 8.04 5.86 -4.07
CA HIS A 112 7.14 6.42 -5.08
C HIS A 112 7.58 7.80 -5.57
N TYR A 113 8.05 8.68 -4.69
CA TYR A 113 8.62 9.97 -5.07
C TYR A 113 9.81 9.79 -6.03
N ARG A 114 10.73 8.87 -5.70
CA ARG A 114 11.88 8.57 -6.56
C ARG A 114 11.46 7.95 -7.90
N ALA A 115 10.44 7.12 -7.92
CA ALA A 115 9.88 6.59 -9.17
C ALA A 115 9.36 7.71 -10.08
N GLY A 116 8.69 8.72 -9.50
CA GLY A 116 8.28 9.92 -10.22
C GLY A 116 9.47 10.71 -10.78
N GLN A 117 10.52 10.91 -9.97
CA GLN A 117 11.75 11.56 -10.43
C GLN A 117 12.38 10.82 -11.61
N MET A 118 12.55 9.50 -11.49
CA MET A 118 13.15 8.67 -12.56
C MET A 118 12.36 8.77 -13.87
N GLY A 119 11.02 8.80 -13.81
CA GLY A 119 10.19 9.01 -14.98
C GLY A 119 10.45 10.36 -15.65
N ALA A 120 10.52 11.44 -14.87
CA ALA A 120 10.83 12.76 -15.37
C ALA A 120 12.25 12.84 -15.96
N GLU A 121 13.25 12.32 -15.25
CA GLU A 121 14.66 12.26 -15.70
C GLU A 121 14.76 11.53 -17.04
N TYR A 122 14.03 10.42 -17.22
CA TYR A 122 14.00 9.68 -18.48
C TYR A 122 13.48 10.52 -19.64
N PHE A 123 12.33 11.20 -19.48
CA PHE A 123 11.77 12.03 -20.53
C PHE A 123 12.62 13.27 -20.83
N LEU A 124 13.18 13.90 -19.81
CA LEU A 124 14.11 15.03 -19.97
C LEU A 124 15.35 14.62 -20.78
N LYS A 125 15.95 13.45 -20.47
CA LYS A 125 17.08 12.90 -21.24
C LYS A 125 16.72 12.61 -22.70
N LYS A 126 15.45 12.34 -23.02
CA LYS A 126 14.96 12.17 -24.39
C LYS A 126 14.68 13.49 -25.09
N GLY A 127 14.84 14.64 -24.44
CA GLY A 127 14.66 15.97 -25.02
C GLY A 127 13.21 16.48 -25.01
N PHE A 128 12.29 15.82 -24.31
CA PHE A 128 10.92 16.32 -24.19
C PHE A 128 10.86 17.63 -23.41
N ARG A 129 9.95 18.51 -23.78
CA ARG A 129 9.73 19.84 -23.19
C ARG A 129 8.28 20.05 -22.72
N HIS A 130 7.38 19.18 -23.14
CA HIS A 130 5.96 19.19 -22.78
C HIS A 130 5.64 17.91 -22.02
N PHE A 131 5.07 18.07 -20.82
CA PHE A 131 4.84 16.97 -19.92
C PHE A 131 3.40 16.93 -19.46
N ALA A 132 2.89 15.74 -19.29
CA ALA A 132 1.59 15.52 -18.67
C ALA A 132 1.70 14.40 -17.63
N PHE A 133 0.93 14.53 -16.56
CA PHE A 133 0.78 13.50 -15.54
C PHE A 133 -0.69 13.12 -15.41
N TYR A 134 -0.98 11.84 -15.54
CA TYR A 134 -2.28 11.27 -15.22
C TYR A 134 -2.19 10.47 -13.93
N GLY A 135 -3.12 10.72 -12.97
CA GLY A 135 -3.09 10.05 -11.68
C GLY A 135 -4.32 10.31 -10.82
N THR A 136 -4.32 9.75 -9.62
CA THR A 136 -5.41 9.86 -8.65
C THR A 136 -4.95 10.68 -7.44
N ARG A 137 -5.78 11.64 -6.99
CA ARG A 137 -5.54 12.40 -5.75
C ARG A 137 -5.92 11.59 -4.52
N GLY A 138 -5.22 11.83 -3.41
CA GLY A 138 -5.52 11.20 -2.13
C GLY A 138 -5.15 9.73 -2.06
N ILE A 139 -4.29 9.28 -2.97
CA ILE A 139 -3.64 7.98 -2.94
C ILE A 139 -2.13 8.24 -2.81
N VAL A 140 -1.51 7.79 -1.73
CA VAL A 140 -0.11 8.09 -1.38
C VAL A 140 0.84 7.83 -2.55
N TRP A 141 0.80 6.64 -3.15
CA TRP A 141 1.71 6.28 -4.23
C TRP A 141 1.54 7.15 -5.49
N SER A 142 0.33 7.62 -5.78
CA SER A 142 0.06 8.50 -6.93
C SER A 142 0.49 9.93 -6.64
N ASP A 143 0.20 10.44 -5.45
CA ASP A 143 0.56 11.79 -5.02
C ASP A 143 2.08 11.97 -4.97
N GLU A 144 2.80 11.02 -4.41
CA GLU A 144 4.26 11.06 -4.34
C GLU A 144 4.92 10.95 -5.72
N ARG A 145 4.41 10.07 -6.60
CA ARG A 145 4.92 10.00 -7.99
C ARG A 145 4.68 11.30 -8.74
N TYR A 146 3.49 11.89 -8.59
CA TYR A 146 3.18 13.20 -9.16
C TYR A 146 4.16 14.26 -8.67
N GLN A 147 4.38 14.33 -7.35
CA GLN A 147 5.27 15.31 -6.75
C GLN A 147 6.70 15.15 -7.29
N GLY A 148 7.25 13.94 -7.24
CA GLY A 148 8.61 13.66 -7.72
C GLY A 148 8.79 13.99 -9.21
N PHE A 149 7.80 13.65 -10.03
CA PHE A 149 7.82 13.96 -11.47
C PHE A 149 7.77 15.47 -11.70
N ARG A 150 6.79 16.17 -11.11
CA ARG A 150 6.58 17.62 -11.28
C ARG A 150 7.80 18.43 -10.83
N GLU A 151 8.33 18.15 -9.65
CA GLU A 151 9.46 18.88 -9.09
C GLU A 151 10.71 18.70 -9.94
N THR A 152 10.95 17.51 -10.48
CA THR A 152 12.08 17.23 -11.35
C THR A 152 11.99 17.99 -12.67
N VAL A 153 10.81 18.01 -13.31
CA VAL A 153 10.58 18.81 -14.52
C VAL A 153 10.81 20.29 -14.24
N ARG A 154 10.23 20.82 -13.16
CA ARG A 154 10.33 22.25 -12.80
C ARG A 154 11.76 22.67 -12.44
N ARG A 155 12.52 21.79 -11.81
CA ARG A 155 13.94 22.02 -11.48
C ARG A 155 14.81 22.06 -12.74
N ALA A 156 14.49 21.23 -13.74
CA ALA A 156 15.23 21.22 -15.00
C ALA A 156 15.00 22.50 -15.81
N ASN A 157 13.76 22.94 -15.96
CA ASN A 157 13.40 24.23 -16.54
C ASN A 157 11.95 24.62 -16.15
N PRO A 158 11.77 25.76 -15.44
CA PRO A 158 10.44 26.26 -15.05
C PRO A 158 9.51 26.57 -16.25
N GLU A 159 10.09 26.89 -17.41
CA GLU A 159 9.32 27.22 -18.64
C GLU A 159 8.73 26.01 -19.36
N PHE A 160 9.13 24.79 -18.97
CA PHE A 160 8.55 23.59 -19.58
C PHE A 160 7.06 23.47 -19.27
N THR A 161 6.30 23.12 -20.27
CA THR A 161 4.85 22.90 -20.11
C THR A 161 4.61 21.67 -19.24
N PHE A 162 3.82 21.85 -18.20
CA PHE A 162 3.41 20.76 -17.34
C PHE A 162 1.91 20.81 -17.06
N SER A 163 1.20 19.78 -17.49
CA SER A 163 -0.23 19.59 -17.25
C SER A 163 -0.46 18.37 -16.35
N ALA A 164 -1.51 18.40 -15.53
CA ALA A 164 -1.87 17.27 -14.71
C ALA A 164 -3.37 17.04 -14.70
N LEU A 165 -3.80 15.84 -15.07
CA LEU A 165 -5.15 15.36 -14.88
C LEU A 165 -5.13 14.36 -13.72
N ARG A 166 -5.82 14.71 -12.62
CA ARG A 166 -5.81 13.92 -11.39
C ARG A 166 -7.23 13.78 -10.86
N ASN A 167 -7.81 12.60 -11.03
CA ASN A 167 -9.14 12.29 -10.51
C ASN A 167 -9.12 12.21 -8.99
N THR A 168 -10.23 12.61 -8.36
CA THR A 168 -10.44 12.53 -6.91
C THR A 168 -11.29 11.32 -6.53
N SER A 169 -12.00 10.73 -7.49
CA SER A 169 -12.91 9.61 -7.25
C SER A 169 -12.20 8.28 -7.40
N GLN A 170 -12.38 7.42 -6.43
CA GLN A 170 -11.89 6.06 -6.45
C GLN A 170 -12.89 5.11 -7.11
N THR A 171 -14.15 5.50 -7.16
CA THR A 171 -15.25 4.73 -7.74
C THR A 171 -15.24 4.72 -9.27
N ASP A 172 -14.71 5.79 -9.89
CA ASP A 172 -14.76 5.95 -11.35
C ASP A 172 -13.60 5.27 -12.09
N LEU A 173 -12.57 4.80 -11.37
CA LEU A 173 -11.40 4.15 -11.98
C LEU A 173 -11.62 2.67 -12.33
N TRP A 174 -12.67 2.04 -11.85
CA TRP A 174 -12.90 0.60 -11.99
C TRP A 174 -14.19 0.24 -12.70
N LEU A 175 -14.96 1.23 -13.16
CA LEU A 175 -16.07 1.02 -14.06
C LEU A 175 -15.54 1.02 -15.51
N TYR A 176 -14.82 -0.05 -15.87
CA TYR A 176 -14.73 -0.47 -17.25
C TYR A 176 -15.92 -1.38 -17.51
N ASP A 177 -16.92 -0.85 -18.18
CA ASP A 177 -17.91 -1.64 -18.89
C ASP A 177 -17.25 -2.43 -20.03
#